data_2f011ca87a0f81041ce5d63e0deaa223
#
_entry.id   2f011ca87a0f81041ce5d63e0deaa223
#
_cell.length_a   1.000
_cell.length_b   1.000
_cell.length_c   1.000
_cell.angle_alpha   90.00
_cell.angle_beta   90.00
_cell.angle_gamma   90.00
#
_symmetry.space_group_name_H-M   'P 1'
#
loop_
_entity.id
_entity.type
_entity.pdbx_description
1 polymer ?
#
loop_
_entity_poly.entity_id
_entity_poly.type
_entity_poly.pdbx_seq_one_letter_code
_entity_poly.pdbx_strand_id
1 'polypeptide(L)'
;MHVAIMLACTAACADEPQEKPGVAPDPREFILVNGTRDPVNKSYRKMLNGMALFEKMHGMAPNASLRFKLLPRQRDTKMDGIVLEIVGDTVTIPVLLAADRTFTLERDQQALDENASVMPNRKASSMTWRTEIRTPGLPPNTRRLGDLRLECHVGMEAGLISNTLPVIGLATNLIQGMLDFCNGSDVPYLFFSERPLFSVTMAAGTRREILSVDELYAGVSFGRTSKADLAYCDCQVLLDRTYFLPLGDRSWPDDTLIEFEYMDDGNDPQGAVAPSVAVTNRAPQ
;
A
#
# COMPACT_ATOMS: atom_id res chain seq x y z
N MET A 1 -42.70 3.35 -84.15
CA MET A 1 -42.05 4.39 -83.36
C MET A 1 -41.75 3.79 -81.95
N HIS A 2 -40.54 3.35 -81.77
CA HIS A 2 -40.11 2.82 -80.48
C HIS A 2 -38.98 3.71 -79.98
N VAL A 3 -39.19 4.35 -78.81
CA VAL A 3 -38.19 5.19 -78.14
C VAL A 3 -37.48 4.31 -77.09
N ALA A 4 -36.20 4.09 -77.29
CA ALA A 4 -35.33 3.39 -76.33
C ALA A 4 -34.77 4.42 -75.39
N ILE A 5 -35.03 4.25 -74.09
CA ILE A 5 -34.44 5.04 -73.00
C ILE A 5 -33.22 4.30 -72.53
N MET A 6 -32.02 4.88 -72.74
CA MET A 6 -30.77 4.39 -72.09
C MET A 6 -30.64 4.92 -70.67
N LEU A 7 -30.55 4.03 -69.73
CA LEU A 7 -30.23 4.35 -68.28
C LEU A 7 -28.72 4.31 -68.13
N ALA A 8 -28.12 5.45 -67.85
CA ALA A 8 -26.70 5.53 -67.50
C ALA A 8 -26.54 5.31 -65.97
N CYS A 9 -25.87 4.23 -65.56
CA CYS A 9 -25.41 4.01 -64.14
C CYS A 9 -24.13 4.78 -63.93
N THR A 10 -24.18 5.80 -63.09
CA THR A 10 -23.00 6.46 -62.53
C THR A 10 -22.60 5.71 -61.23
N ALA A 11 -21.49 5.00 -61.26
CA ALA A 11 -20.87 4.43 -60.08
C ALA A 11 -20.22 5.56 -59.24
N ALA A 12 -20.76 5.82 -58.07
CA ALA A 12 -20.14 6.67 -57.07
C ALA A 12 -19.09 5.84 -56.32
N CYS A 13 -17.81 6.17 -56.54
CA CYS A 13 -16.74 5.69 -55.68
C CYS A 13 -16.87 6.37 -54.31
N ALA A 14 -17.20 5.61 -53.27
CA ALA A 14 -17.09 6.06 -51.89
C ALA A 14 -15.61 6.07 -51.51
N ASP A 15 -15.08 7.24 -51.21
CA ASP A 15 -13.79 7.44 -50.60
C ASP A 15 -13.87 6.89 -49.15
N GLU A 16 -13.14 5.81 -48.86
CA GLU A 16 -12.94 5.33 -47.51
C GLU A 16 -12.01 6.31 -46.77
N PRO A 17 -12.38 6.78 -45.55
CA PRO A 17 -11.50 7.64 -44.79
C PRO A 17 -10.26 6.80 -44.35
N GLN A 18 -9.08 7.16 -44.84
CA GLN A 18 -7.82 6.62 -44.31
C GLN A 18 -7.69 6.99 -42.84
N GLU A 19 -7.83 6.01 -41.98
CA GLU A 19 -7.42 6.09 -40.55
C GLU A 19 -5.94 6.43 -40.47
N LYS A 20 -5.61 7.62 -39.97
CA LYS A 20 -4.23 8.01 -39.65
C LYS A 20 -3.71 7.04 -38.57
N PRO A 21 -2.47 6.53 -38.71
CA PRO A 21 -1.89 5.70 -37.67
C PRO A 21 -1.89 6.47 -36.36
N GLY A 22 -2.59 5.94 -35.35
CA GLY A 22 -2.70 6.53 -34.03
C GLY A 22 -1.31 6.67 -33.42
N VAL A 23 -0.90 7.91 -33.21
CA VAL A 23 0.25 8.23 -32.37
C VAL A 23 -0.06 7.69 -30.99
N ALA A 24 0.79 6.80 -30.47
CA ALA A 24 0.67 6.32 -29.09
C ALA A 24 0.65 7.56 -28.17
N PRO A 25 -0.35 7.69 -27.28
CA PRO A 25 -0.45 8.86 -26.42
C PRO A 25 0.80 8.97 -25.55
N ASP A 26 1.38 10.18 -25.49
CA ASP A 26 2.49 10.51 -24.59
C ASP A 26 2.05 10.16 -23.15
N PRO A 27 2.80 9.36 -22.39
CA PRO A 27 2.47 9.02 -21.00
C PRO A 27 2.15 10.25 -20.13
N ARG A 28 2.74 11.41 -20.44
CA ARG A 28 2.48 12.69 -19.77
C ARG A 28 1.09 13.26 -20.09
N GLU A 29 0.60 13.06 -21.31
CA GLU A 29 -0.73 13.49 -21.71
C GLU A 29 -1.82 12.65 -21.04
N PHE A 30 -1.51 11.37 -20.74
CA PHE A 30 -2.42 10.48 -20.01
C PHE A 30 -2.66 10.92 -18.55
N ILE A 31 -1.66 11.51 -17.91
CA ILE A 31 -1.77 12.06 -16.54
C ILE A 31 -2.58 13.35 -16.53
N LEU A 32 -2.43 14.20 -17.54
CA LEU A 32 -3.16 15.46 -17.66
C LEU A 32 -4.63 15.25 -18.06
N VAL A 33 -4.94 14.26 -18.92
CA VAL A 33 -6.30 13.98 -19.39
C VAL A 33 -7.14 13.25 -18.34
N ASN A 34 -6.51 12.43 -17.48
CA ASN A 34 -7.18 11.80 -16.35
C ASN A 34 -7.17 12.68 -15.10
N GLY A 35 -7.09 14.01 -15.24
CA GLY A 35 -7.12 14.97 -14.12
C GLY A 35 -8.07 14.51 -13.03
N THR A 36 -7.57 13.68 -12.12
CA THR A 36 -8.31 13.21 -10.98
C THR A 36 -8.52 14.42 -10.11
N ARG A 37 -9.76 14.80 -9.90
CA ARG A 37 -10.13 15.97 -9.07
C ARG A 37 -9.52 15.92 -7.67
N ASP A 38 -8.99 14.77 -7.28
CA ASP A 38 -8.44 14.50 -5.95
C ASP A 38 -7.42 13.34 -6.07
N PRO A 39 -6.21 13.62 -6.57
CA PRO A 39 -5.17 12.59 -6.72
C PRO A 39 -4.71 12.11 -5.35
N VAL A 40 -4.44 10.81 -5.25
CA VAL A 40 -3.78 10.21 -4.08
C VAL A 40 -2.29 10.56 -4.14
N ASN A 41 -1.94 11.79 -3.84
CA ASN A 41 -0.54 12.22 -3.82
C ASN A 41 0.02 12.24 -2.40
N LYS A 42 1.33 12.04 -2.30
CA LYS A 42 2.08 12.19 -1.05
C LYS A 42 3.22 13.18 -1.24
N SER A 43 3.49 13.98 -0.21
CA SER A 43 4.60 14.91 -0.23
C SER A 43 5.92 14.17 -0.37
N TYR A 44 6.67 14.44 -1.44
CA TYR A 44 7.99 13.89 -1.68
C TYR A 44 8.96 14.22 -0.53
N ARG A 45 8.94 15.47 -0.05
CA ARG A 45 9.76 15.92 1.10
C ARG A 45 9.47 15.12 2.37
N LYS A 46 8.19 14.87 2.71
CA LYS A 46 7.83 14.07 3.88
C LYS A 46 8.28 12.62 3.73
N MET A 47 8.18 12.05 2.55
CA MET A 47 8.66 10.68 2.31
C MET A 47 10.18 10.58 2.48
N LEU A 48 10.95 11.59 2.03
CA LEU A 48 12.39 11.65 2.28
C LEU A 48 12.73 11.84 3.76
N ASN A 49 11.92 12.60 4.51
CA ASN A 49 12.08 12.69 5.97
C ASN A 49 11.87 11.33 6.64
N GLY A 50 10.88 10.57 6.20
CA GLY A 50 10.68 9.18 6.65
C GLY A 50 11.89 8.29 6.35
N MET A 51 12.51 8.42 5.18
CA MET A 51 13.75 7.69 4.84
C MET A 51 14.91 8.08 5.79
N ALA A 52 15.07 9.37 6.08
CA ALA A 52 16.08 9.84 7.03
C ALA A 52 15.83 9.34 8.46
N LEU A 53 14.55 9.26 8.86
CA LEU A 53 14.18 8.68 10.15
C LEU A 53 14.49 7.17 10.21
N PHE A 54 14.24 6.44 9.13
CA PHE A 54 14.62 5.02 9.03
C PHE A 54 16.13 4.85 9.27
N GLU A 55 16.97 5.63 8.60
CA GLU A 55 18.43 5.59 8.79
C GLU A 55 18.80 5.86 10.25
N LYS A 56 18.17 6.86 10.88
CA LYS A 56 18.42 7.24 12.28
C LYS A 56 18.00 6.17 13.28
N MET A 57 16.88 5.49 13.04
CA MET A 57 16.28 4.51 13.96
C MET A 57 16.57 3.06 13.56
N HIS A 58 17.44 2.83 12.58
CA HIS A 58 17.73 1.52 12.01
C HIS A 58 18.14 0.45 13.04
N GLY A 59 18.60 0.86 14.23
CA GLY A 59 18.92 -0.04 15.33
C GLY A 59 17.76 -0.93 15.80
N MET A 60 16.50 -0.53 15.61
CA MET A 60 15.32 -1.36 15.90
C MET A 60 15.19 -2.55 14.93
N ALA A 61 15.70 -2.41 13.72
CA ALA A 61 15.64 -3.41 12.65
C ALA A 61 16.94 -3.41 11.83
N PRO A 62 18.10 -3.81 12.41
CA PRO A 62 19.43 -3.54 11.85
C PRO A 62 19.71 -4.23 10.49
N ASN A 63 18.98 -5.28 10.17
CA ASN A 63 19.12 -6.02 8.91
C ASN A 63 17.96 -5.75 7.92
N ALA A 64 17.03 -4.88 8.28
CA ALA A 64 15.88 -4.58 7.45
C ALA A 64 16.20 -3.57 6.34
N SER A 65 15.44 -3.61 5.27
CA SER A 65 15.42 -2.59 4.24
C SER A 65 14.08 -1.84 4.24
N LEU A 66 14.12 -0.57 3.86
CA LEU A 66 12.92 0.26 3.69
C LEU A 66 12.50 0.26 2.21
N ARG A 67 11.23 -0.02 2.00
CA ARG A 67 10.50 0.26 0.77
C ARG A 67 9.18 0.95 1.11
N PHE A 68 8.54 1.55 0.14
CA PHE A 68 7.15 1.98 0.23
C PHE A 68 6.27 1.02 -0.55
N LYS A 69 5.01 0.88 -0.16
CA LYS A 69 4.08 -0.06 -0.77
C LYS A 69 2.73 0.57 -1.04
N LEU A 70 2.14 0.21 -2.18
CA LEU A 70 0.76 0.56 -2.53
C LEU A 70 -0.15 -0.64 -2.30
N LEU A 71 -1.24 -0.43 -1.57
CA LEU A 71 -2.25 -1.46 -1.27
C LEU A 71 -3.63 -0.98 -1.74
N PRO A 72 -4.52 -1.89 -2.15
CA PRO A 72 -5.88 -1.53 -2.49
C PRO A 72 -6.67 -1.17 -1.24
N ARG A 73 -7.51 -0.14 -1.32
CA ARG A 73 -8.45 0.21 -0.23
C ARG A 73 -9.74 -0.60 -0.28
N GLN A 74 -10.10 -1.09 -1.46
CA GLN A 74 -11.32 -1.88 -1.69
C GLN A 74 -10.98 -3.11 -2.53
N ARG A 75 -11.83 -4.13 -2.47
CA ARG A 75 -11.61 -5.41 -3.17
C ARG A 75 -11.59 -5.26 -4.69
N ASP A 76 -12.34 -4.31 -5.23
CA ASP A 76 -12.46 -4.03 -6.67
C ASP A 76 -11.44 -2.99 -7.18
N THR A 77 -10.56 -2.50 -6.32
CA THR A 77 -9.51 -1.56 -6.74
C THR A 77 -8.55 -2.24 -7.71
N LYS A 78 -8.49 -1.71 -8.93
CA LYS A 78 -7.56 -2.18 -9.96
C LYS A 78 -6.14 -1.73 -9.64
N MET A 79 -5.27 -2.69 -9.36
CA MET A 79 -3.87 -2.45 -9.00
C MET A 79 -2.89 -2.69 -10.17
N ASP A 80 -3.39 -3.04 -11.36
CA ASP A 80 -2.57 -3.24 -12.55
C ASP A 80 -2.40 -1.93 -13.32
N GLY A 81 -1.28 -1.77 -14.03
CA GLY A 81 -1.01 -0.58 -14.83
C GLY A 81 -0.90 0.71 -14.00
N ILE A 82 -0.41 0.62 -12.77
CA ILE A 82 -0.10 1.80 -11.97
C ILE A 82 1.18 2.43 -12.52
N VAL A 83 1.10 3.71 -12.88
CA VAL A 83 2.24 4.58 -13.16
C VAL A 83 2.44 5.47 -11.95
N LEU A 84 3.66 5.53 -11.43
CA LEU A 84 4.02 6.32 -10.28
C LEU A 84 5.12 7.32 -10.67
N GLU A 85 4.96 8.58 -10.32
CA GLU A 85 5.89 9.64 -10.67
C GLU A 85 6.09 10.61 -9.50
N ILE A 86 7.27 11.21 -9.42
CA ILE A 86 7.54 12.40 -8.61
C ILE A 86 7.28 13.59 -9.53
N VAL A 87 6.32 14.44 -9.19
CA VAL A 87 5.86 15.56 -10.01
C VAL A 87 6.05 16.86 -9.25
N GLY A 88 6.90 17.75 -9.79
CA GLY A 88 7.08 19.12 -9.36
C GLY A 88 6.53 20.10 -10.41
N ASP A 89 6.94 21.36 -10.31
CA ASP A 89 6.50 22.41 -11.26
C ASP A 89 7.11 22.21 -12.65
N THR A 90 8.39 21.84 -12.70
CA THR A 90 9.16 21.67 -13.95
C THR A 90 9.79 20.28 -14.08
N VAL A 91 9.81 19.49 -13.01
CA VAL A 91 10.39 18.15 -12.97
C VAL A 91 9.31 17.07 -12.92
N THR A 92 9.51 16.00 -13.69
CA THR A 92 8.74 14.77 -13.60
C THR A 92 9.70 13.58 -13.66
N ILE A 93 9.74 12.77 -12.60
CA ILE A 93 10.66 11.65 -12.46
C ILE A 93 9.84 10.37 -12.30
N PRO A 94 9.98 9.39 -13.21
CA PRO A 94 9.29 8.12 -13.09
C PRO A 94 9.82 7.32 -11.91
N VAL A 95 8.93 6.66 -11.16
CA VAL A 95 9.25 5.78 -10.04
C VAL A 95 8.94 4.34 -10.43
N LEU A 96 9.95 3.46 -10.39
CA LEU A 96 9.77 2.05 -10.71
C LEU A 96 8.99 1.34 -9.61
N LEU A 97 7.85 0.78 -9.99
CA LEU A 97 7.01 -0.04 -9.14
C LEU A 97 7.35 -1.52 -9.39
N ALA A 98 7.75 -2.23 -8.35
CA ALA A 98 7.99 -3.68 -8.41
C ALA A 98 6.67 -4.47 -8.54
N ALA A 99 6.77 -5.75 -8.93
CA ALA A 99 5.59 -6.60 -9.11
C ALA A 99 4.74 -6.75 -7.83
N ASP A 100 5.38 -6.72 -6.66
CA ASP A 100 4.73 -6.71 -5.33
C ASP A 100 4.21 -5.33 -4.91
N ARG A 101 4.24 -4.35 -5.83
CA ARG A 101 3.81 -2.96 -5.64
C ARG A 101 4.64 -2.19 -4.61
N THR A 102 5.85 -2.63 -4.38
CA THR A 102 6.82 -1.86 -3.60
C THR A 102 7.68 -0.98 -4.49
N PHE A 103 8.17 0.12 -3.93
CA PHE A 103 9.07 1.05 -4.61
C PHE A 103 10.02 1.71 -3.62
N THR A 104 11.07 2.33 -4.16
CA THR A 104 12.02 3.19 -3.44
C THR A 104 12.01 4.57 -4.09
N LEU A 105 12.44 5.58 -3.35
CA LEU A 105 12.62 6.93 -3.89
C LEU A 105 14.11 7.28 -3.91
N GLU A 106 14.54 7.88 -4.99
CA GLU A 106 15.84 8.52 -5.09
C GLU A 106 15.76 9.95 -4.57
N ARG A 107 16.89 10.50 -4.09
CA ARG A 107 16.98 11.89 -3.65
C ARG A 107 17.26 12.78 -4.85
N ASP A 108 16.36 13.70 -5.14
CA ASP A 108 16.47 14.69 -6.21
C ASP A 108 16.29 16.10 -5.62
N GLN A 109 17.27 16.99 -5.81
CA GLN A 109 17.25 18.31 -5.21
C GLN A 109 16.22 19.21 -5.87
N GLN A 110 16.06 19.12 -7.20
CA GLN A 110 15.07 19.93 -7.91
C GLN A 110 13.66 19.60 -7.48
N ALA A 111 13.34 18.31 -7.36
CA ALA A 111 12.04 17.86 -6.84
C ALA A 111 11.79 18.34 -5.39
N LEU A 112 12.85 18.41 -4.57
CA LEU A 112 12.76 18.97 -3.21
C LEU A 112 12.48 20.48 -3.23
N ASP A 113 13.18 21.23 -4.07
CA ASP A 113 13.05 22.69 -4.17
C ASP A 113 11.67 23.07 -4.69
N GLU A 114 11.11 22.29 -5.60
CA GLU A 114 9.77 22.44 -6.16
C GLU A 114 8.65 21.90 -5.25
N ASN A 115 8.95 21.38 -4.06
CA ASN A 115 7.97 20.72 -3.18
C ASN A 115 7.16 19.65 -3.89
N ALA A 116 7.79 18.86 -4.74
CA ALA A 116 7.17 17.84 -5.56
C ALA A 116 6.29 16.86 -4.75
N SER A 117 5.37 16.24 -5.45
CA SER A 117 4.50 15.19 -4.93
C SER A 117 4.78 13.87 -5.61
N VAL A 118 4.69 12.76 -4.87
CA VAL A 118 4.68 11.41 -5.44
C VAL A 118 3.25 11.06 -5.82
N MET A 119 3.00 10.86 -7.11
CA MET A 119 1.66 10.78 -7.69
C MET A 119 1.45 9.47 -8.47
N PRO A 120 0.44 8.67 -8.13
CA PRO A 120 -0.01 7.57 -8.97
C PRO A 120 -1.08 8.06 -9.95
N ASN A 121 -1.21 7.38 -11.09
CA ASN A 121 -2.30 7.58 -12.05
C ASN A 121 -3.64 7.01 -11.53
N ARG A 122 -4.02 7.29 -10.29
CA ARG A 122 -5.22 6.74 -9.62
C ARG A 122 -5.98 7.83 -8.87
N LYS A 123 -7.27 7.56 -8.63
CA LYS A 123 -8.12 8.45 -7.83
C LYS A 123 -7.80 8.36 -6.35
N ALA A 124 -8.06 9.45 -5.62
CA ALA A 124 -8.07 9.43 -4.16
C ALA A 124 -8.97 8.31 -3.63
N SER A 125 -8.65 7.81 -2.45
CA SER A 125 -9.39 6.74 -1.78
C SER A 125 -9.42 5.39 -2.52
N SER A 126 -8.69 5.23 -3.63
CA SER A 126 -8.57 3.94 -4.31
C SER A 126 -7.46 3.07 -3.72
N MET A 127 -6.38 3.70 -3.25
CA MET A 127 -5.22 3.03 -2.69
C MET A 127 -4.84 3.60 -1.33
N THR A 128 -4.09 2.84 -0.57
CA THR A 128 -3.39 3.32 0.62
C THR A 128 -1.89 3.11 0.47
N TRP A 129 -1.12 3.96 1.14
CA TRP A 129 0.32 3.97 1.13
C TRP A 129 0.84 3.43 2.44
N ARG A 130 1.87 2.62 2.41
CA ARG A 130 2.52 2.08 3.62
C ARG A 130 4.03 2.08 3.45
N THR A 131 4.71 2.16 4.56
CA THR A 131 6.08 1.71 4.67
C THR A 131 6.11 0.19 4.68
N GLU A 132 7.13 -0.37 4.08
CA GLU A 132 7.41 -1.80 4.03
C GLU A 132 8.84 -1.97 4.53
N ILE A 133 9.00 -2.31 5.81
CA ILE A 133 10.30 -2.52 6.45
C ILE A 133 10.39 -4.01 6.78
N ARG A 134 11.34 -4.70 6.15
CA ARG A 134 11.45 -6.15 6.25
C ARG A 134 12.87 -6.59 6.57
N THR A 135 13.01 -7.36 7.64
CA THR A 135 14.20 -8.16 7.91
C THR A 135 14.17 -9.41 7.01
N PRO A 136 15.20 -9.64 6.18
CA PRO A 136 15.26 -10.81 5.31
C PRO A 136 15.52 -12.10 6.10
N GLY A 137 15.20 -13.27 5.48
CA GLY A 137 15.52 -14.59 6.02
C GLY A 137 14.59 -15.06 7.14
N LEU A 138 13.50 -14.37 7.43
CA LEU A 138 12.48 -14.85 8.36
C LEU A 138 11.66 -15.99 7.76
N PRO A 139 11.03 -16.84 8.60
CA PRO A 139 10.06 -17.82 8.13
C PRO A 139 8.94 -17.19 7.28
N PRO A 140 8.30 -17.95 6.39
CA PRO A 140 7.13 -17.47 5.66
C PRO A 140 6.06 -16.92 6.61
N ASN A 141 5.34 -15.91 6.17
CA ASN A 141 4.26 -15.26 6.92
C ASN A 141 4.70 -14.75 8.31
N THR A 142 5.97 -14.36 8.44
CA THR A 142 6.53 -13.88 9.72
C THR A 142 7.16 -12.49 9.53
N ARG A 143 7.01 -11.65 10.54
CA ARG A 143 7.65 -10.33 10.65
C ARG A 143 8.36 -10.20 12.01
N ARG A 144 9.24 -9.23 12.15
CA ARG A 144 9.78 -8.83 13.47
C ARG A 144 8.99 -7.64 14.01
N LEU A 145 8.80 -7.61 15.32
CA LEU A 145 8.14 -6.47 15.98
C LEU A 145 8.93 -5.17 15.80
N GLY A 146 10.27 -5.24 15.81
CA GLY A 146 11.14 -4.09 15.55
C GLY A 146 10.93 -3.49 14.15
N ASP A 147 10.74 -4.34 13.12
CA ASP A 147 10.38 -3.88 11.77
C ASP A 147 9.07 -3.09 11.79
N LEU A 148 8.06 -3.62 12.48
CA LEU A 148 6.72 -3.02 12.55
C LEU A 148 6.71 -1.73 13.41
N ARG A 149 7.47 -1.69 14.50
CA ARG A 149 7.69 -0.44 15.25
C ARG A 149 8.31 0.63 14.38
N LEU A 150 9.35 0.27 13.62
CA LEU A 150 10.01 1.20 12.71
C LEU A 150 9.10 1.62 11.55
N GLU A 151 8.24 0.72 11.03
CA GLU A 151 7.21 1.08 10.05
C GLU A 151 6.24 2.14 10.57
N CYS A 152 5.81 2.03 11.83
CA CYS A 152 4.97 3.04 12.45
C CYS A 152 5.65 4.42 12.43
N HIS A 153 6.87 4.51 12.99
CA HIS A 153 7.60 5.76 13.06
C HIS A 153 7.85 6.38 11.68
N VAL A 154 8.35 5.58 10.74
CA VAL A 154 8.65 6.04 9.38
C VAL A 154 7.37 6.42 8.63
N GLY A 155 6.28 5.66 8.78
CA GLY A 155 5.01 5.94 8.14
C GLY A 155 4.37 7.24 8.62
N MET A 156 4.49 7.53 9.92
CA MET A 156 4.02 8.81 10.50
C MET A 156 4.83 9.99 9.98
N GLU A 157 6.18 9.90 10.00
CA GLU A 157 7.07 10.95 9.51
C GLU A 157 6.92 11.20 8.01
N ALA A 158 6.78 10.13 7.23
CA ALA A 158 6.55 10.20 5.79
C ALA A 158 5.17 10.75 5.42
N GLY A 159 4.28 10.97 6.37
CA GLY A 159 2.92 11.48 6.14
C GLY A 159 2.06 10.52 5.32
N LEU A 160 2.31 9.20 5.45
CA LEU A 160 1.53 8.18 4.73
C LEU A 160 0.20 7.88 5.41
N ILE A 161 0.07 8.24 6.69
CA ILE A 161 -1.12 8.02 7.50
C ILE A 161 -1.72 9.37 7.81
N SER A 162 -2.86 9.64 7.26
CA SER A 162 -3.67 10.79 7.61
C SER A 162 -4.69 10.35 8.66
N ASN A 163 -4.37 10.56 9.93
CA ASN A 163 -5.36 10.52 10.99
C ASN A 163 -6.12 11.84 10.98
N THR A 164 -6.97 12.05 10.00
CA THR A 164 -7.99 13.08 10.09
C THR A 164 -9.06 12.59 11.05
N LEU A 165 -8.91 12.90 12.33
CA LEU A 165 -10.04 12.86 13.25
C LEU A 165 -11.07 13.84 12.70
N PRO A 166 -12.30 13.42 12.34
CA PRO A 166 -13.26 14.26 11.64
C PRO A 166 -13.77 15.45 12.47
N VAL A 167 -13.43 15.51 13.74
CA VAL A 167 -13.98 16.49 14.70
C VAL A 167 -13.16 17.78 14.81
N ILE A 168 -11.90 17.83 14.30
CA ILE A 168 -11.03 18.98 14.57
C ILE A 168 -10.26 19.39 13.31
N GLY A 169 -10.96 19.98 12.35
CA GLY A 169 -10.40 20.42 11.07
C GLY A 169 -9.34 21.55 11.11
N LEU A 170 -8.96 22.06 12.28
CA LEU A 170 -7.95 23.13 12.40
C LEU A 170 -6.78 22.82 13.33
N ALA A 171 -6.83 21.77 14.13
CA ALA A 171 -5.81 21.46 15.15
C ALA A 171 -5.03 20.17 14.90
N THR A 172 -5.24 19.50 13.76
CA THR A 172 -4.70 18.17 13.51
C THR A 172 -3.17 18.10 13.49
N ASN A 173 -2.47 19.13 13.04
CA ASN A 173 -1.01 19.17 13.06
C ASN A 173 -0.43 19.33 14.48
N LEU A 174 -1.14 19.98 15.39
CA LEU A 174 -0.73 20.13 16.79
C LEU A 174 -1.05 18.87 17.59
N ILE A 175 -2.18 18.21 17.32
CA ILE A 175 -2.61 17.01 18.04
C ILE A 175 -1.83 15.78 17.55
N GLN A 176 -1.46 15.69 16.27
CA GLN A 176 -0.60 14.61 15.76
C GLN A 176 0.77 14.57 16.45
N GLY A 177 1.34 15.73 16.80
CA GLY A 177 2.58 15.79 17.58
C GLY A 177 2.41 15.42 19.06
N MET A 178 1.18 15.40 19.59
CA MET A 178 0.87 15.07 20.98
C MET A 178 0.45 13.60 21.17
N LEU A 179 -0.01 12.93 20.12
CA LEU A 179 -0.44 11.53 20.18
C LEU A 179 0.71 10.64 19.70
N ASP A 180 1.29 9.91 20.62
CA ASP A 180 2.34 8.95 20.29
C ASP A 180 1.75 7.61 19.85
N PHE A 181 1.41 7.52 18.57
CA PHE A 181 0.84 6.31 17.96
C PHE A 181 1.77 5.10 17.99
N CYS A 182 3.08 5.34 18.09
CA CYS A 182 4.07 4.28 17.96
C CYS A 182 4.62 3.79 19.29
N ASN A 183 4.49 4.58 20.38
CA ASN A 183 4.94 4.19 21.71
C ASN A 183 3.83 4.28 22.78
N GLY A 184 2.70 4.94 22.45
CA GLY A 184 1.56 5.07 23.36
C GLY A 184 0.62 3.87 23.30
N SER A 185 -0.20 3.72 24.32
CA SER A 185 -1.27 2.71 24.40
C SER A 185 -2.64 3.26 24.00
N ASP A 186 -2.81 4.58 23.97
CA ASP A 186 -4.13 5.21 23.93
C ASP A 186 -4.70 5.27 22.51
N VAL A 187 -3.83 5.36 21.50
CA VAL A 187 -4.26 5.36 20.09
C VAL A 187 -3.43 4.34 19.32
N PRO A 188 -3.98 3.18 19.02
CA PRO A 188 -3.25 2.14 18.34
C PRO A 188 -3.00 2.50 16.87
N TYR A 189 -1.83 2.15 16.37
CA TYR A 189 -1.48 2.22 14.96
C TYR A 189 -2.09 1.06 14.20
N LEU A 190 -2.82 1.34 13.12
CA LEU A 190 -3.49 0.32 12.31
C LEU A 190 -2.53 -0.23 11.24
N PHE A 191 -2.23 -1.50 11.37
CA PHE A 191 -1.47 -2.26 10.37
C PHE A 191 -2.37 -2.94 9.35
N PHE A 192 -1.77 -3.31 8.22
CA PHE A 192 -2.43 -4.00 7.13
C PHE A 192 -1.59 -5.17 6.65
N SER A 193 -2.24 -6.32 6.48
CA SER A 193 -1.64 -7.49 5.85
C SER A 193 -2.00 -7.55 4.36
N GLU A 194 -1.24 -8.34 3.62
CA GLU A 194 -1.49 -8.55 2.19
C GLU A 194 -2.70 -9.43 1.91
N ARG A 195 -3.05 -10.29 2.87
CA ARG A 195 -4.10 -11.29 2.78
C ARG A 195 -5.04 -11.19 3.97
N PRO A 196 -6.29 -11.66 3.85
CA PRO A 196 -7.21 -11.75 4.98
C PRO A 196 -6.60 -12.56 6.13
N LEU A 197 -6.70 -12.03 7.35
CA LEU A 197 -6.13 -12.61 8.55
C LEU A 197 -7.12 -13.55 9.24
N PHE A 198 -6.65 -14.74 9.59
CA PHE A 198 -7.33 -15.62 10.52
C PHE A 198 -6.86 -15.38 11.96
N SER A 199 -5.54 -15.39 12.16
CA SER A 199 -4.94 -15.07 13.47
C SER A 199 -3.58 -14.41 13.31
N VAL A 200 -3.13 -13.76 14.39
CA VAL A 200 -1.79 -13.19 14.52
C VAL A 200 -1.22 -13.60 15.86
N THR A 201 -0.02 -14.20 15.87
CA THR A 201 0.65 -14.64 17.08
C THR A 201 1.94 -13.86 17.29
N MET A 202 2.14 -13.35 18.50
CA MET A 202 3.41 -12.79 18.96
C MET A 202 4.21 -13.88 19.65
N ALA A 203 5.50 -14.04 19.30
CA ALA A 203 6.37 -15.09 19.84
C ALA A 203 7.76 -14.55 20.20
N ALA A 204 8.18 -14.72 21.46
CA ALA A 204 9.50 -14.34 21.95
C ALA A 204 10.03 -15.43 22.93
N GLY A 205 10.98 -16.22 22.48
CA GLY A 205 11.45 -17.39 23.24
C GLY A 205 10.31 -18.37 23.51
N THR A 206 10.00 -18.61 24.78
CA THR A 206 8.88 -19.47 25.20
C THR A 206 7.55 -18.75 25.36
N ARG A 207 7.56 -17.41 25.34
CA ARG A 207 6.33 -16.61 25.44
C ARG A 207 5.64 -16.56 24.08
N ARG A 208 4.36 -16.97 24.06
CA ARG A 208 3.49 -16.87 22.89
C ARG A 208 2.16 -16.27 23.29
N GLU A 209 1.65 -15.36 22.49
CA GLU A 209 0.37 -14.71 22.71
C GLU A 209 -0.33 -14.50 21.36
N ILE A 210 -1.56 -14.95 21.29
CA ILE A 210 -2.41 -14.73 20.11
C ILE A 210 -3.16 -13.42 20.32
N LEU A 211 -3.14 -12.53 19.34
CA LEU A 211 -3.89 -11.29 19.39
C LEU A 211 -5.38 -11.57 19.61
N SER A 212 -5.97 -10.80 20.50
CA SER A 212 -7.39 -10.86 20.74
C SER A 212 -8.17 -10.39 19.52
N VAL A 213 -9.46 -10.72 19.47
CA VAL A 213 -10.35 -10.24 18.39
C VAL A 213 -10.51 -8.71 18.43
N ASP A 214 -10.27 -8.08 19.57
CA ASP A 214 -10.22 -6.62 19.73
C ASP A 214 -9.09 -5.95 18.95
N GLU A 215 -8.02 -6.70 18.70
CA GLU A 215 -6.84 -6.24 17.99
C GLU A 215 -6.88 -6.58 16.50
N LEU A 216 -7.85 -7.39 16.07
CA LEU A 216 -8.08 -7.72 14.67
C LEU A 216 -9.21 -6.88 14.08
N TYR A 217 -9.23 -6.78 12.76
CA TYR A 217 -10.30 -6.19 11.96
C TYR A 217 -10.64 -4.74 12.35
N ALA A 218 -9.60 -3.97 12.70
CA ALA A 218 -9.69 -2.59 13.20
C ALA A 218 -10.56 -2.45 14.47
N GLY A 219 -10.71 -3.51 15.25
CA GLY A 219 -11.53 -3.52 16.47
C GLY A 219 -13.03 -3.31 16.22
N VAL A 220 -13.51 -3.56 15.02
CA VAL A 220 -14.92 -3.29 14.62
C VAL A 220 -15.92 -4.05 15.48
N SER A 221 -15.57 -5.25 15.93
CA SER A 221 -16.45 -6.08 16.77
C SER A 221 -16.79 -5.43 18.12
N PHE A 222 -16.00 -4.47 18.57
CA PHE A 222 -16.15 -3.79 19.86
C PHE A 222 -16.48 -2.31 19.75
N GLY A 223 -16.83 -1.83 18.56
CA GLY A 223 -17.22 -0.43 18.33
C GLY A 223 -16.08 0.57 18.42
N ARG A 224 -14.80 0.13 18.45
CA ARG A 224 -13.63 1.02 18.50
C ARG A 224 -13.46 1.87 17.26
N THR A 225 -13.82 1.32 16.11
CA THR A 225 -13.70 2.03 14.84
C THR A 225 -14.90 1.69 13.97
N SER A 226 -15.66 2.70 13.55
CA SER A 226 -16.73 2.47 12.58
C SER A 226 -16.14 2.43 11.17
N LYS A 227 -16.77 1.67 10.28
CA LYS A 227 -16.39 1.67 8.85
C LYS A 227 -16.50 3.08 8.23
N ALA A 228 -17.41 3.91 8.75
CA ALA A 228 -17.56 5.29 8.31
C ALA A 228 -16.35 6.14 8.70
N ASP A 229 -15.77 5.93 9.88
CA ASP A 229 -14.58 6.66 10.33
C ASP A 229 -13.36 6.34 9.48
N LEU A 230 -13.23 5.09 8.99
CA LEU A 230 -12.15 4.68 8.10
C LEU A 230 -12.26 5.29 6.70
N ALA A 231 -13.45 5.75 6.29
CA ALA A 231 -13.62 6.37 4.98
C ALA A 231 -12.95 7.74 4.85
N TYR A 232 -12.73 8.43 5.97
CA TYR A 232 -12.14 9.77 6.01
C TYR A 232 -10.62 9.78 6.24
N CYS A 233 -10.03 8.63 6.56
CA CYS A 233 -8.59 8.52 6.68
C CYS A 233 -7.99 7.85 5.44
N ASP A 234 -6.70 8.06 5.21
CA ASP A 234 -5.93 7.34 4.17
C ASP A 234 -5.65 5.89 4.63
N CYS A 235 -6.66 5.24 5.17
CA CYS A 235 -6.60 3.92 5.76
C CYS A 235 -7.12 2.87 4.81
N GLN A 236 -6.64 1.65 5.00
CA GLN A 236 -7.19 0.47 4.33
C GLN A 236 -8.60 0.19 4.84
N VAL A 237 -9.55 -0.03 3.94
CA VAL A 237 -10.93 -0.39 4.31
C VAL A 237 -11.23 -1.88 4.19
N LEU A 238 -10.24 -2.69 3.80
CA LEU A 238 -10.33 -4.16 3.84
C LEU A 238 -10.09 -4.63 5.28
N LEU A 239 -11.15 -4.60 6.10
CA LEU A 239 -11.08 -4.84 7.54
C LEU A 239 -10.49 -6.20 7.91
N ASP A 240 -10.77 -7.22 7.11
CA ASP A 240 -10.26 -8.59 7.25
C ASP A 240 -8.73 -8.69 7.10
N ARG A 241 -8.06 -7.61 6.72
CA ARG A 241 -6.59 -7.50 6.60
C ARG A 241 -5.95 -6.59 7.64
N THR A 242 -6.74 -6.09 8.59
CA THR A 242 -6.27 -5.07 9.54
C THR A 242 -6.01 -5.68 10.92
N TYR A 243 -5.00 -5.14 11.61
CA TYR A 243 -4.64 -5.55 12.96
C TYR A 243 -3.92 -4.43 13.72
N PHE A 244 -3.97 -4.49 15.04
CA PHE A 244 -3.21 -3.66 15.94
C PHE A 244 -2.13 -4.50 16.64
N LEU A 245 -1.05 -3.84 17.04
CA LEU A 245 0.00 -4.44 17.87
C LEU A 245 0.26 -3.55 19.08
N PRO A 246 0.65 -4.12 20.21
CA PRO A 246 1.02 -3.37 21.42
C PRO A 246 2.44 -2.78 21.27
N LEU A 247 2.62 -1.82 20.34
CA LEU A 247 3.93 -1.26 19.98
C LEU A 247 4.65 -0.65 21.17
N GLY A 248 3.91 -0.04 22.11
CA GLY A 248 4.44 0.58 23.33
C GLY A 248 4.83 -0.40 24.41
N ASP A 249 4.38 -1.66 24.36
CA ASP A 249 4.74 -2.67 25.34
C ASP A 249 6.19 -3.14 25.15
N ARG A 250 7.08 -2.63 26.00
CA ARG A 250 8.50 -2.95 26.00
C ARG A 250 8.84 -4.30 26.60
N SER A 251 7.87 -5.02 27.17
CA SER A 251 8.05 -6.41 27.60
C SER A 251 8.21 -7.36 26.41
N TRP A 252 7.81 -6.93 25.21
CA TRP A 252 8.08 -7.59 23.95
C TRP A 252 9.32 -6.95 23.30
N PRO A 253 10.44 -7.68 23.18
CA PRO A 253 11.65 -7.16 22.52
C PRO A 253 11.47 -7.00 21.01
N ASP A 254 12.36 -6.23 20.37
CA ASP A 254 12.27 -5.94 18.93
C ASP A 254 12.48 -7.17 18.03
N ASP A 255 13.08 -8.25 18.55
CA ASP A 255 13.24 -9.53 17.85
C ASP A 255 12.04 -10.48 18.00
N THR A 256 10.99 -10.07 18.71
CA THR A 256 9.72 -10.79 18.77
C THR A 256 9.21 -11.08 17.36
N LEU A 257 8.86 -12.34 17.11
CA LEU A 257 8.26 -12.76 15.86
C LEU A 257 6.77 -12.52 15.86
N ILE A 258 6.26 -11.97 14.79
CA ILE A 258 4.84 -11.77 14.51
C ILE A 258 4.49 -12.76 13.40
N GLU A 259 3.77 -13.80 13.75
CA GLU A 259 3.40 -14.90 12.87
C GLU A 259 1.95 -14.69 12.42
N PHE A 260 1.74 -14.68 11.10
CA PHE A 260 0.44 -14.47 10.49
C PHE A 260 -0.13 -15.79 9.98
N GLU A 261 -1.34 -16.09 10.41
CA GLU A 261 -2.16 -17.12 9.83
C GLU A 261 -3.23 -16.45 8.96
N TYR A 262 -3.27 -16.81 7.68
CA TYR A 262 -4.17 -16.22 6.72
C TYR A 262 -5.41 -17.10 6.49
N MET A 263 -6.54 -16.47 6.19
CA MET A 263 -7.71 -17.18 5.69
C MET A 263 -7.37 -17.81 4.34
N ASP A 264 -7.83 -19.02 4.13
CA ASP A 264 -7.65 -19.71 2.85
C ASP A 264 -8.65 -19.13 1.83
N ASP A 265 -8.15 -18.27 0.93
CA ASP A 265 -8.98 -17.59 -0.07
C ASP A 265 -9.42 -18.51 -1.22
N GLY A 266 -9.06 -19.80 -1.21
CA GLY A 266 -9.41 -20.78 -2.25
C GLY A 266 -8.92 -20.48 -3.66
N ASN A 267 -8.27 -19.31 -3.87
CA ASN A 267 -7.81 -18.78 -5.16
C ASN A 267 -6.35 -18.28 -5.15
N ASP A 268 -5.55 -18.67 -4.17
CA ASP A 268 -4.14 -18.26 -4.14
C ASP A 268 -3.26 -19.31 -4.84
N PRO A 269 -2.76 -19.05 -6.07
CA PRO A 269 -1.87 -19.98 -6.78
C PRO A 269 -0.48 -20.12 -6.11
N GLN A 270 -0.15 -19.31 -5.11
CA GLN A 270 1.16 -19.30 -4.44
C GLN A 270 1.18 -20.01 -3.08
N GLY A 271 0.03 -20.45 -2.55
CA GLY A 271 -0.06 -21.16 -1.28
C GLY A 271 0.26 -22.65 -1.29
N ALA A 272 0.52 -23.25 -2.45
CA ALA A 272 0.69 -24.70 -2.60
C ALA A 272 2.15 -25.14 -2.58
N VAL A 273 2.92 -24.79 -1.53
CA VAL A 273 4.13 -25.53 -1.18
C VAL A 273 3.98 -26.03 0.26
N ALA A 274 3.23 -27.10 0.41
CA ALA A 274 3.26 -27.89 1.63
C ALA A 274 4.67 -28.49 1.80
N PRO A 275 5.28 -28.42 3.00
CA PRO A 275 6.51 -29.15 3.25
C PRO A 275 6.20 -30.66 3.15
N SER A 276 6.85 -31.35 2.23
CA SER A 276 6.80 -32.80 2.15
C SER A 276 7.41 -33.38 3.42
N VAL A 277 6.58 -33.86 4.32
CA VAL A 277 7.02 -34.70 5.42
C VAL A 277 7.48 -36.02 4.81
N ALA A 278 8.78 -36.21 4.73
CA ALA A 278 9.36 -37.49 4.38
C ALA A 278 9.00 -38.48 5.50
N VAL A 279 8.01 -39.31 5.25
CA VAL A 279 7.71 -40.47 6.10
C VAL A 279 8.81 -41.50 5.83
N THR A 280 9.80 -41.58 6.73
CA THR A 280 10.79 -42.66 6.75
C THR A 280 10.08 -43.92 7.24
N ASN A 281 9.65 -44.76 6.33
CA ASN A 281 9.24 -46.15 6.65
C ASN A 281 10.45 -46.93 7.15
N ARG A 282 10.54 -47.16 8.47
CA ARG A 282 11.44 -48.09 9.08
C ARG A 282 10.75 -49.49 9.02
N ALA A 283 11.29 -50.36 8.21
CA ALA A 283 10.86 -51.77 8.16
C ALA A 283 11.22 -52.45 9.48
N PRO A 284 10.39 -53.37 10.00
CA PRO A 284 10.72 -54.18 11.17
C PRO A 284 11.66 -55.33 10.76
N GLN A 285 12.71 -55.52 11.58
CA GLN A 285 13.51 -56.74 11.62
C GLN A 285 12.86 -57.73 12.56
#